data_d354f88a61933587f79532309c260e61
#
_entry.id   d354f88a61933587f79532309c260e61
#
_cell.length_a   1.000
_cell.length_b   1.000
_cell.length_c   1.000
_cell.angle_alpha   90.00
_cell.angle_beta   90.00
_cell.angle_gamma   90.00
#
_symmetry.space_group_name_H-M   'P 1'
#
loop_
_entity.id
_entity.type
_entity.pdbx_description
1 polymer ?
#
loop_
_entity_poly.entity_id
_entity_poly.type
_entity_poly.pdbx_seq_one_letter_code
_entity_poly.pdbx_strand_id
1 'polypeptide(L)'
;LNGNCTVPTPGAEPETLDDESPASAPLPEPARRYAKQSSGPRGFLWLRNGVLAGTPRPGIVADLDDDLEALKRMGVTTLVSLTQTPMDSAALAAVGIGHVSSPIPDMAAPTIEQAAGLCRQIVTMIGAGEVIAVHCRAGLGRTGTILASYLIWEGRDALDALETARRV
;
A
#
# COMPACT_ATOMS: atom_id res chain seq x y z
N LEU A 1 -20.16 -52.12 38.77
CA LEU A 1 -18.91 -51.53 38.26
C LEU A 1 -19.23 -50.15 37.69
N ASN A 2 -19.10 -49.14 38.57
CA ASN A 2 -19.48 -47.74 38.31
C ASN A 2 -18.31 -47.02 37.62
N GLY A 3 -18.45 -46.64 36.37
CA GLY A 3 -17.58 -45.74 35.67
C GLY A 3 -18.08 -44.30 35.75
N ASN A 4 -17.51 -43.52 36.60
CA ASN A 4 -17.86 -42.11 36.82
C ASN A 4 -17.20 -41.26 35.66
N CYS A 5 -18.03 -40.77 34.78
CA CYS A 5 -17.61 -39.90 33.67
C CYS A 5 -17.75 -38.45 34.14
N THR A 6 -16.67 -37.85 34.57
CA THR A 6 -16.62 -36.44 34.93
C THR A 6 -16.52 -35.59 33.66
N VAL A 7 -17.55 -34.79 33.41
CA VAL A 7 -17.60 -33.79 32.36
C VAL A 7 -16.79 -32.55 32.84
N PRO A 8 -15.81 -32.04 32.10
CA PRO A 8 -15.15 -30.79 32.45
C PRO A 8 -16.06 -29.60 32.21
N THR A 9 -16.08 -28.70 33.18
CA THR A 9 -16.79 -27.43 33.22
C THR A 9 -16.30 -26.48 32.10
N PRO A 10 -17.18 -25.83 31.33
CA PRO A 10 -16.80 -24.75 30.43
C PRO A 10 -16.67 -23.46 31.22
N GLY A 11 -15.47 -22.97 31.35
CA GLY A 11 -15.17 -21.71 32.06
C GLY A 11 -13.75 -21.27 31.78
N ALA A 12 -13.42 -21.03 30.53
CA ALA A 12 -12.29 -20.18 30.16
C ALA A 12 -12.88 -19.05 29.30
N GLU A 13 -12.92 -17.86 29.89
CA GLU A 13 -13.20 -16.64 29.14
C GLU A 13 -12.11 -16.50 28.08
N PRO A 14 -12.43 -16.10 26.82
CA PRO A 14 -11.42 -15.84 25.82
C PRO A 14 -10.61 -14.63 26.29
N GLU A 15 -9.30 -14.85 26.48
CA GLU A 15 -8.34 -13.75 26.59
C GLU A 15 -8.54 -12.83 25.38
N THR A 16 -8.91 -11.60 25.66
CA THR A 16 -8.93 -10.53 24.67
C THR A 16 -7.50 -10.34 24.19
N LEU A 17 -7.19 -10.90 23.04
CA LEU A 17 -6.00 -10.52 22.29
C LEU A 17 -6.18 -9.04 21.95
N ASP A 18 -5.40 -8.20 22.61
CA ASP A 18 -5.31 -6.78 22.30
C ASP A 18 -4.91 -6.69 20.82
N ASP A 19 -5.86 -6.24 19.99
CA ASP A 19 -5.69 -6.00 18.53
C ASP A 19 -4.83 -4.75 18.34
N GLU A 20 -3.54 -4.85 18.69
CA GLU A 20 -2.53 -3.89 18.23
C GLU A 20 -2.11 -4.24 16.80
N SER A 21 -3.08 -4.12 15.88
CA SER A 21 -2.79 -4.15 14.45
C SER A 21 -1.75 -3.07 14.13
N PRO A 22 -0.67 -3.39 13.40
CA PRO A 22 0.34 -2.39 12.95
C PRO A 22 -0.27 -1.25 12.13
N ALA A 23 -1.55 -1.36 11.73
CA ALA A 23 -2.34 -0.32 11.09
C ALA A 23 -2.57 0.93 11.97
N SER A 24 -2.35 0.86 13.29
CA SER A 24 -2.58 1.97 14.23
C SER A 24 -1.34 2.83 14.51
N ALA A 25 -0.18 2.49 13.95
CA ALA A 25 1.02 3.29 14.14
C ALA A 25 0.81 4.75 13.69
N PRO A 26 1.23 5.74 14.49
CA PRO A 26 1.08 7.13 14.10
C PRO A 26 1.87 7.42 12.83
N LEU A 27 1.27 8.22 11.94
CA LEU A 27 1.92 8.63 10.70
C LEU A 27 3.24 9.35 10.98
N PRO A 28 4.30 9.14 10.17
CA PRO A 28 5.51 9.93 10.22
C PRO A 28 5.20 11.44 10.13
N GLU A 29 5.91 12.27 10.90
CA GLU A 29 5.66 13.72 10.93
C GLU A 29 5.69 14.41 9.55
N PRO A 30 6.62 14.08 8.63
CA PRO A 30 6.56 14.62 7.28
C PRO A 30 5.25 14.29 6.56
N ALA A 31 4.80 13.03 6.62
CA ALA A 31 3.58 12.59 5.98
C ALA A 31 2.34 13.29 6.52
N ARG A 32 2.26 13.52 7.84
CA ARG A 32 1.15 14.27 8.46
C ARG A 32 1.05 15.71 7.97
N ARG A 33 2.19 16.36 7.75
CA ARG A 33 2.24 17.74 7.29
C ARG A 33 1.74 17.87 5.85
N TYR A 34 2.18 16.98 4.97
CA TYR A 34 1.81 17.01 3.56
C TYR A 34 0.37 16.53 3.30
N ALA A 35 -0.10 15.52 3.99
CA ALA A 35 -1.48 15.01 3.86
C ALA A 35 -2.58 16.05 4.13
N LYS A 36 -2.25 17.16 4.81
CA LYS A 36 -3.20 18.23 5.15
C LYS A 36 -3.23 19.41 4.19
N GLN A 37 -2.27 19.54 3.27
CA GLN A 37 -2.00 20.82 2.60
C GLN A 37 -2.13 20.82 1.07
N SER A 38 -2.25 19.71 0.39
CA SER A 38 -2.31 19.70 -1.08
C SER A 38 -3.05 18.50 -1.64
N SER A 39 -3.61 18.68 -2.82
CA SER A 39 -4.08 17.59 -3.66
C SER A 39 -2.90 16.96 -4.40
N GLY A 40 -2.83 15.64 -4.43
CA GLY A 40 -1.85 14.90 -5.23
C GLY A 40 -2.13 15.00 -6.73
N PRO A 41 -1.41 14.27 -7.57
CA PRO A 41 -1.69 14.14 -9.00
C PRO A 41 -3.13 13.67 -9.23
N ARG A 42 -3.67 13.94 -10.42
CA ARG A 42 -5.03 13.48 -10.76
C ARG A 42 -5.11 11.95 -10.65
N GLY A 43 -6.09 11.45 -9.87
CA GLY A 43 -6.26 10.01 -9.61
C GLY A 43 -5.38 9.44 -8.50
N PHE A 44 -4.66 10.30 -7.78
CA PHE A 44 -3.95 9.90 -6.57
C PHE A 44 -4.93 9.70 -5.41
N LEU A 45 -4.88 8.54 -4.77
CA LEU A 45 -5.75 8.21 -3.64
C LEU A 45 -4.97 7.48 -2.55
N TRP A 46 -5.18 7.89 -1.31
CA TRP A 46 -4.60 7.21 -0.15
C TRP A 46 -5.33 5.91 0.18
N LEU A 47 -4.61 4.79 0.21
CA LEU A 47 -5.07 3.57 0.87
C LEU A 47 -4.91 3.68 2.39
N ARG A 48 -3.73 4.13 2.82
CA ARG A 48 -3.40 4.52 4.21
C ARG A 48 -2.88 5.95 4.18
N ASN A 49 -3.64 6.84 4.78
CA ASN A 49 -3.35 8.27 4.70
C ASN A 49 -1.93 8.61 5.18
N GLY A 50 -1.17 9.24 4.30
CA GLY A 50 0.22 9.63 4.54
C GLY A 50 1.24 8.48 4.61
N VAL A 51 0.87 7.25 4.20
CA VAL A 51 1.75 6.07 4.25
C VAL A 51 1.79 5.33 2.92
N LEU A 52 0.62 4.96 2.38
CA LEU A 52 0.51 4.16 1.16
C LEU A 52 -0.62 4.67 0.28
N ALA A 53 -0.33 4.91 -0.98
CA ALA A 53 -1.27 5.43 -1.96
C ALA A 53 -1.25 4.64 -3.26
N GLY A 54 -2.34 4.73 -4.02
CA GLY A 54 -2.41 4.39 -5.43
C GLY A 54 -2.41 5.65 -6.30
N THR A 55 -1.84 5.56 -7.51
CA THR A 55 -1.82 6.65 -8.47
C THR A 55 -1.77 6.11 -9.90
N PRO A 56 -2.29 6.83 -10.90
CA PRO A 56 -1.91 6.62 -12.29
C PRO A 56 -0.40 6.83 -12.49
N ARG A 57 0.13 6.35 -13.59
CA ARG A 57 1.52 6.62 -13.96
C ARG A 57 1.73 8.12 -14.09
N PRO A 58 2.70 8.73 -13.40
CA PRO A 58 3.07 10.12 -13.61
C PRO A 58 3.42 10.42 -15.07
N GLY A 59 2.96 11.54 -15.57
CA GLY A 59 3.17 11.96 -16.95
C GLY A 59 2.16 11.41 -17.96
N ILE A 60 1.06 10.75 -17.52
CA ILE A 60 -0.01 10.29 -18.43
C ILE A 60 -1.15 11.31 -18.53
N VAL A 61 -1.49 11.96 -17.43
CA VAL A 61 -2.64 12.87 -17.35
C VAL A 61 -2.20 14.33 -17.36
N ALA A 62 -1.08 14.63 -16.74
CA ALA A 62 -0.42 15.93 -16.73
C ALA A 62 1.06 15.76 -17.10
N ASP A 63 1.83 16.84 -17.14
CA ASP A 63 3.27 16.76 -17.36
C ASP A 63 3.96 15.98 -16.23
N LEU A 64 5.01 15.24 -16.60
CA LEU A 64 5.73 14.37 -15.67
C LEU A 64 6.27 15.15 -14.46
N ASP A 65 6.87 16.31 -14.72
CA ASP A 65 7.48 17.13 -13.66
C ASP A 65 6.40 17.65 -12.68
N ASP A 66 5.25 18.08 -13.20
CA ASP A 66 4.12 18.53 -12.38
C ASP A 66 3.57 17.40 -11.48
N ASP A 67 3.42 16.19 -12.05
CA ASP A 67 2.97 15.02 -11.30
C ASP A 67 3.97 14.60 -10.23
N LEU A 68 5.26 14.61 -10.53
CA LEU A 68 6.31 14.26 -9.57
C LEU A 68 6.41 15.29 -8.44
N GLU A 69 6.33 16.57 -8.75
CA GLU A 69 6.28 17.64 -7.73
C GLU A 69 5.02 17.51 -6.86
N ALA A 70 3.88 17.13 -7.44
CA ALA A 70 2.67 16.88 -6.69
C ALA A 70 2.82 15.68 -5.73
N LEU A 71 3.43 14.57 -6.19
CA LEU A 71 3.74 13.43 -5.32
C LEU A 71 4.67 13.82 -4.17
N LYS A 72 5.69 14.62 -4.45
CA LYS A 72 6.59 15.15 -3.43
C LYS A 72 5.86 16.00 -2.41
N ARG A 73 4.96 16.90 -2.84
CA ARG A 73 4.11 17.70 -1.94
C ARG A 73 3.21 16.85 -1.06
N MET A 74 2.76 15.67 -1.54
CA MET A 74 2.02 14.68 -0.74
C MET A 74 2.90 13.95 0.28
N GLY A 75 4.21 14.17 0.25
CA GLY A 75 5.18 13.51 1.13
C GLY A 75 5.67 12.16 0.62
N VAL A 76 5.34 11.78 -0.61
CA VAL A 76 5.81 10.52 -1.21
C VAL A 76 7.33 10.54 -1.29
N THR A 77 7.95 9.51 -0.72
CA THR A 77 9.41 9.31 -0.75
C THR A 77 9.83 8.23 -1.73
N THR A 78 8.94 7.29 -2.03
CA THR A 78 9.22 6.17 -2.93
C THR A 78 8.05 5.88 -3.86
N LEU A 79 8.34 5.77 -5.15
CA LEU A 79 7.40 5.39 -6.20
C LEU A 79 7.62 3.94 -6.61
N VAL A 80 6.59 3.11 -6.48
CA VAL A 80 6.60 1.71 -6.92
C VAL A 80 5.93 1.60 -8.28
N SER A 81 6.68 1.20 -9.30
CA SER A 81 6.23 1.06 -10.68
C SER A 81 5.87 -0.38 -11.01
N LEU A 82 4.63 -0.61 -11.42
CA LEU A 82 4.12 -1.91 -11.89
C LEU A 82 4.10 -2.01 -13.42
N THR A 83 4.59 -1.02 -14.14
CA THR A 83 4.62 -1.01 -15.61
C THR A 83 5.92 -1.59 -16.14
N GLN A 84 5.85 -2.22 -17.32
CA GLN A 84 7.02 -2.70 -18.03
C GLN A 84 7.85 -1.55 -18.63
N THR A 85 7.20 -0.41 -18.90
CA THR A 85 7.91 0.80 -19.35
C THR A 85 8.57 1.48 -18.16
N PRO A 86 9.89 1.69 -18.18
CA PRO A 86 10.61 2.35 -17.08
C PRO A 86 10.12 3.77 -16.85
N MET A 87 10.27 4.24 -15.60
CA MET A 87 10.15 5.66 -15.26
C MET A 87 11.46 6.38 -15.60
N ASP A 88 11.37 7.68 -15.83
CA ASP A 88 12.56 8.53 -15.97
C ASP A 88 13.25 8.67 -14.61
N SER A 89 14.40 7.99 -14.49
CA SER A 89 15.18 7.99 -13.25
C SER A 89 15.81 9.36 -12.94
N ALA A 90 16.12 10.16 -13.96
CA ALA A 90 16.67 11.50 -13.75
C ALA A 90 15.58 12.44 -13.21
N ALA A 91 14.37 12.39 -13.75
CA ALA A 91 13.23 13.17 -13.26
C ALA A 91 12.87 12.79 -11.80
N LEU A 92 12.85 11.49 -11.46
CA LEU A 92 12.62 11.04 -10.09
C LEU A 92 13.71 11.53 -9.13
N ALA A 93 14.97 11.43 -9.53
CA ALA A 93 16.10 11.90 -8.73
C ALA A 93 16.06 13.42 -8.50
N ALA A 94 15.64 14.19 -9.50
CA ALA A 94 15.54 15.66 -9.39
C ALA A 94 14.57 16.09 -8.28
N VAL A 95 13.48 15.35 -8.06
CA VAL A 95 12.53 15.61 -6.98
C VAL A 95 12.85 14.85 -5.68
N GLY A 96 13.87 13.98 -5.68
CA GLY A 96 14.28 13.20 -4.51
C GLY A 96 13.31 12.08 -4.16
N ILE A 97 12.62 11.50 -5.15
CA ILE A 97 11.74 10.34 -4.98
C ILE A 97 12.52 9.07 -5.36
N GLY A 98 12.60 8.11 -4.43
CA GLY A 98 13.13 6.78 -4.67
C GLY A 98 12.27 5.98 -5.64
N HIS A 99 12.83 4.95 -6.27
CA HIS A 99 12.13 4.14 -7.25
C HIS A 99 12.30 2.64 -7.04
N VAL A 100 11.19 1.91 -7.02
CA VAL A 100 11.14 0.45 -7.03
C VAL A 100 10.41 0.00 -8.28
N SER A 101 11.02 -0.91 -9.05
CA SER A 101 10.41 -1.49 -10.25
C SER A 101 10.01 -2.95 -9.99
N SER A 102 8.72 -3.24 -10.14
CA SER A 102 8.15 -4.59 -10.04
C SER A 102 7.15 -4.80 -11.19
N PRO A 103 7.64 -4.96 -12.42
CA PRO A 103 6.78 -4.94 -13.60
C PRO A 103 5.83 -6.14 -13.65
N ILE A 104 4.56 -5.86 -13.90
CA ILE A 104 3.50 -6.82 -14.18
C ILE A 104 3.03 -6.55 -15.61
N PRO A 105 2.93 -7.58 -16.48
CA PRO A 105 2.43 -7.39 -17.84
C PRO A 105 1.07 -6.72 -17.85
N ASP A 106 0.78 -5.96 -18.91
CA ASP A 106 -0.51 -5.29 -19.00
C ASP A 106 -1.64 -6.31 -19.08
N MET A 107 -2.77 -6.00 -18.43
CA MET A 107 -3.93 -6.88 -18.27
C MET A 107 -3.66 -8.21 -17.54
N ALA A 108 -2.46 -8.42 -16.98
CA ALA A 108 -2.13 -9.60 -16.19
C ALA A 108 -2.24 -9.35 -14.68
N ALA A 109 -2.42 -10.44 -13.93
CA ALA A 109 -2.25 -10.44 -12.48
C ALA A 109 -0.78 -10.75 -12.12
N PRO A 110 -0.28 -10.27 -10.97
CA PRO A 110 0.99 -10.73 -10.43
C PRO A 110 0.92 -12.21 -10.06
N THR A 111 2.05 -12.90 -10.05
CA THR A 111 2.11 -14.20 -9.38
C THR A 111 2.00 -14.01 -7.86
N ILE A 112 1.65 -15.08 -7.14
CA ILE A 112 1.56 -15.04 -5.67
C ILE A 112 2.90 -14.65 -5.06
N GLU A 113 4.01 -15.21 -5.58
CA GLU A 113 5.38 -14.92 -5.12
C GLU A 113 5.76 -13.46 -5.37
N GLN A 114 5.37 -12.92 -6.52
CA GLN A 114 5.62 -11.52 -6.87
C GLN A 114 4.82 -10.59 -5.95
N ALA A 115 3.53 -10.86 -5.75
CA ALA A 115 2.69 -10.08 -4.85
C ALA A 115 3.20 -10.13 -3.40
N ALA A 116 3.49 -11.33 -2.87
CA ALA A 116 4.03 -11.50 -1.53
C ALA A 116 5.41 -10.84 -1.35
N GLY A 117 6.28 -10.94 -2.35
CA GLY A 117 7.59 -10.29 -2.34
C GLY A 117 7.47 -8.77 -2.26
N LEU A 118 6.57 -8.20 -3.07
CA LEU A 118 6.33 -6.76 -3.07
C LEU A 118 5.65 -6.28 -1.79
N CYS A 119 4.70 -7.05 -1.22
CA CYS A 119 4.09 -6.72 0.07
C CYS A 119 5.13 -6.67 1.20
N ARG A 120 6.04 -7.66 1.29
CA ARG A 120 7.13 -7.62 2.26
C ARG A 120 8.02 -6.39 2.09
N GLN A 121 8.35 -6.03 0.86
CA GLN A 121 9.16 -4.85 0.58
C GLN A 121 8.44 -3.57 1.00
N ILE A 122 7.14 -3.42 0.69
CA ILE A 122 6.31 -2.29 1.10
C ILE A 122 6.28 -2.18 2.64
N VAL A 123 6.04 -3.28 3.36
CA VAL A 123 6.06 -3.29 4.84
C VAL A 123 7.40 -2.84 5.39
N THR A 124 8.51 -3.32 4.83
CA THR A 124 9.86 -2.93 5.25
C THR A 124 10.11 -1.44 5.03
N MET A 125 9.73 -0.90 3.87
CA MET A 125 9.89 0.52 3.55
C MET A 125 9.03 1.40 4.46
N ILE A 126 7.77 1.01 4.71
CA ILE A 126 6.89 1.72 5.66
C ILE A 126 7.50 1.71 7.07
N GLY A 127 8.04 0.57 7.51
CA GLY A 127 8.73 0.44 8.80
C GLY A 127 9.98 1.34 8.90
N ALA A 128 10.62 1.65 7.78
CA ALA A 128 11.72 2.62 7.69
C ALA A 128 11.25 4.09 7.62
N GLY A 129 9.95 4.34 7.66
CA GLY A 129 9.35 5.67 7.63
C GLY A 129 9.12 6.22 6.22
N GLU A 130 9.19 5.39 5.19
CA GLU A 130 8.91 5.81 3.82
C GLU A 130 7.41 5.98 3.57
N VAL A 131 7.08 6.90 2.69
CA VAL A 131 5.73 7.17 2.18
C VAL A 131 5.68 6.71 0.72
N ILE A 132 4.82 5.74 0.44
CA ILE A 132 4.86 4.99 -0.81
C ILE A 132 3.66 5.34 -1.69
N ALA A 133 3.92 5.57 -2.98
CA ALA A 133 2.90 5.57 -4.02
C ALA A 133 3.13 4.39 -4.97
N VAL A 134 2.09 3.59 -5.21
CA VAL A 134 2.11 2.47 -6.18
C VAL A 134 1.38 2.90 -7.44
N HIS A 135 1.97 2.68 -8.60
CA HIS A 135 1.32 2.97 -9.87
C HIS A 135 1.40 1.82 -10.88
N CYS A 136 0.39 1.76 -11.73
CA CYS A 136 0.46 1.09 -13.02
C CYS A 136 0.24 2.10 -14.14
N ARG A 137 -0.44 1.77 -15.24
CA ARG A 137 -0.77 2.75 -16.26
C ARG A 137 -1.88 3.70 -15.81
N ALA A 138 -3.07 3.16 -15.52
CA ALA A 138 -4.26 3.92 -15.11
C ALA A 138 -4.42 4.05 -13.59
N GLY A 139 -3.61 3.36 -12.79
CA GLY A 139 -3.73 3.35 -11.33
C GLY A 139 -4.82 2.43 -10.78
N LEU A 140 -5.53 1.69 -11.61
CA LEU A 140 -6.73 0.94 -11.20
C LEU A 140 -6.47 -0.57 -11.02
N GLY A 141 -6.19 -1.31 -12.11
CA GLY A 141 -6.12 -2.78 -12.10
C GLY A 141 -4.96 -3.34 -11.28
N ARG A 142 -3.73 -3.33 -11.85
CA ARG A 142 -2.52 -3.85 -11.20
C ARG A 142 -2.23 -3.16 -9.86
N THR A 143 -2.42 -1.85 -9.80
CA THR A 143 -2.30 -1.06 -8.57
C THR A 143 -3.30 -1.54 -7.53
N GLY A 144 -4.58 -1.61 -7.85
CA GLY A 144 -5.62 -2.11 -6.94
C GLY A 144 -5.35 -3.55 -6.46
N THR A 145 -4.84 -4.42 -7.35
CA THR A 145 -4.46 -5.79 -6.98
C THR A 145 -3.35 -5.81 -5.92
N ILE A 146 -2.29 -5.02 -6.10
CA ILE A 146 -1.18 -4.95 -5.12
C ILE A 146 -1.65 -4.32 -3.82
N LEU A 147 -2.47 -3.27 -3.86
CA LEU A 147 -3.01 -2.63 -2.65
C LEU A 147 -3.93 -3.57 -1.86
N ALA A 148 -4.79 -4.35 -2.55
CA ALA A 148 -5.60 -5.39 -1.91
C ALA A 148 -4.72 -6.51 -1.32
N SER A 149 -3.70 -6.96 -2.06
CA SER A 149 -2.74 -7.97 -1.57
C SER A 149 -2.00 -7.49 -0.32
N TYR A 150 -1.64 -6.21 -0.26
CA TYR A 150 -1.02 -5.61 0.92
C TYR A 150 -1.97 -5.64 2.14
N LEU A 151 -3.25 -5.30 1.97
CA LEU A 151 -4.22 -5.36 3.06
C LEU A 151 -4.44 -6.80 3.56
N ILE A 152 -4.49 -7.78 2.65
CA ILE A 152 -4.56 -9.21 3.01
C ILE A 152 -3.29 -9.65 3.74
N TRP A 153 -2.13 -9.18 3.30
CA TRP A 153 -0.84 -9.45 3.96
C TRP A 153 -0.81 -8.93 5.40
N GLU A 154 -1.46 -7.80 5.66
CA GLU A 154 -1.64 -7.24 7.01
C GLU A 154 -2.76 -7.93 7.83
N GLY A 155 -3.35 -9.01 7.31
CA GLY A 155 -4.33 -9.83 8.02
C GLY A 155 -5.79 -9.43 7.80
N ARG A 156 -6.09 -8.53 6.86
CA ARG A 156 -7.49 -8.21 6.52
C ARG A 156 -8.17 -9.35 5.77
N ASP A 157 -9.48 -9.47 5.96
CA ASP A 157 -10.31 -10.35 5.14
C ASP A 157 -10.23 -9.97 3.66
N ALA A 158 -10.25 -10.99 2.78
CA ALA A 158 -10.05 -10.78 1.35
C ALA A 158 -11.13 -9.92 0.70
N LEU A 159 -12.39 -10.05 1.12
CA LEU A 159 -13.49 -9.25 0.57
C LEU A 159 -13.39 -7.80 1.03
N ASP A 160 -13.11 -7.56 2.31
CA ASP A 160 -12.89 -6.22 2.86
C ASP A 160 -11.68 -5.54 2.19
N ALA A 161 -10.59 -6.27 1.99
CA ALA A 161 -9.41 -5.77 1.29
C ALA A 161 -9.72 -5.34 -0.15
N LEU A 162 -10.47 -6.16 -0.89
CA LEU A 162 -10.88 -5.85 -2.26
C LEU A 162 -11.82 -4.63 -2.32
N GLU A 163 -12.80 -4.56 -1.43
CA GLU A 163 -13.72 -3.41 -1.36
C GLU A 163 -12.98 -2.13 -1.00
N THR A 164 -12.04 -2.20 -0.06
CA THR A 164 -11.22 -1.06 0.34
C THR A 164 -10.34 -0.59 -0.81
N ALA A 165 -9.63 -1.50 -1.48
CA ALA A 165 -8.75 -1.18 -2.60
C ALA A 165 -9.50 -0.64 -3.83
N ARG A 166 -10.78 -0.97 -4.04
CA ARG A 166 -11.62 -0.44 -5.12
C ARG A 166 -12.05 1.01 -4.93
N ARG A 167 -11.91 1.54 -3.73
CA ARG A 167 -12.23 2.94 -3.39
C ARG A 167 -11.04 3.88 -3.58
N VAL A 168 -9.88 3.30 -3.91
CA VAL A 168 -8.58 3.99 -4.13
C VAL A 168 -8.26 4.14 -5.60
#